data_584ba41a3ac701d3db110932990db1eb
#
_entry.id   584ba41a3ac701d3db110932990db1eb
#
_cell.length_a   1.000
_cell.length_b   1.000
_cell.length_c   1.000
_cell.angle_alpha   90.00
_cell.angle_beta   90.00
_cell.angle_gamma   90.00
#
_symmetry.space_group_name_H-M   'P 1'
#
loop_
_entity.id
_entity.type
_entity.pdbx_description
1 polymer ?
#
loop_
_entity_poly.entity_id
_entity_poly.type
_entity_poly.pdbx_seq_one_letter_code
_entity_poly.pdbx_strand_id
1 'polypeptide(L)'
;MDDYLMKIKENAIKVAEAKGKIVVDVKLRKEFGTHIISVIVDDPTTFTLDIDEVANMNQELLDIVNDDIPDGYYLEVTSLGIERELCNENDYQRAIGKYVFIKTYQKIEAAYQLKEIYGDLQEITETDFVLESMINQRKKIVTIPRDKVSKIRLAVKF
;
A
#
# COMPACT_ATOMS: atom_id res chain seq x y z
N MET A 1 -2.17 4.62 -24.00
CA MET A 1 -1.58 3.36 -23.51
C MET A 1 -1.46 2.38 -24.67
N ASP A 2 -0.34 1.70 -24.78
CA ASP A 2 -0.13 0.75 -25.86
C ASP A 2 -1.08 -0.44 -25.74
N ASP A 3 -1.42 -1.04 -26.89
CA ASP A 3 -2.40 -2.13 -26.95
C ASP A 3 -2.03 -3.31 -26.04
N TYR A 4 -0.75 -3.68 -25.99
CA TYR A 4 -0.32 -4.79 -25.15
C TYR A 4 -0.49 -4.50 -23.66
N LEU A 5 -0.27 -3.24 -23.22
CA LEU A 5 -0.49 -2.85 -21.83
C LEU A 5 -1.97 -2.91 -21.48
N MET A 6 -2.84 -2.51 -22.40
CA MET A 6 -4.29 -2.60 -22.18
C MET A 6 -4.76 -4.05 -22.04
N LYS A 7 -4.26 -4.94 -22.88
CA LYS A 7 -4.58 -6.38 -22.81
C LYS A 7 -4.09 -6.98 -21.50
N ILE A 8 -2.89 -6.63 -21.08
CA ILE A 8 -2.32 -7.11 -19.82
C ILE A 8 -3.16 -6.62 -18.66
N LYS A 9 -3.52 -5.35 -18.66
CA LYS A 9 -4.35 -4.77 -17.60
C LYS A 9 -5.71 -5.45 -17.51
N GLU A 10 -6.39 -5.64 -18.62
CA GLU A 10 -7.70 -6.31 -18.66
C GLU A 10 -7.63 -7.72 -18.09
N ASN A 11 -6.63 -8.49 -18.50
CA ASN A 11 -6.45 -9.85 -18.00
C ASN A 11 -6.00 -9.87 -16.54
N ALA A 12 -5.17 -8.92 -16.13
CA ALA A 12 -4.77 -8.78 -14.73
C ALA A 12 -5.97 -8.53 -13.82
N ILE A 13 -6.88 -7.68 -14.27
CA ILE A 13 -8.12 -7.41 -13.51
C ILE A 13 -8.93 -8.69 -13.34
N LYS A 14 -9.07 -9.49 -14.39
CA LYS A 14 -9.80 -10.77 -14.31
C LYS A 14 -9.13 -11.74 -13.35
N VAL A 15 -7.82 -11.88 -13.41
CA VAL A 15 -7.07 -12.77 -12.51
C VAL A 15 -7.21 -12.31 -11.05
N ALA A 16 -7.08 -11.01 -10.80
CA ALA A 16 -7.20 -10.45 -9.46
C ALA A 16 -8.61 -10.61 -8.90
N GLU A 17 -9.63 -10.27 -9.67
CA GLU A 17 -11.03 -10.36 -9.24
C GLU A 17 -11.43 -11.79 -8.89
N ALA A 18 -10.93 -12.78 -9.63
CA ALA A 18 -11.20 -14.19 -9.35
C ALA A 18 -10.67 -14.62 -7.97
N LYS A 19 -9.73 -13.87 -7.41
CA LYS A 19 -9.11 -14.14 -6.10
C LYS A 19 -9.54 -13.15 -5.03
N GLY A 20 -10.50 -12.26 -5.35
CA GLY A 20 -10.94 -11.23 -4.40
C GLY A 20 -9.95 -10.09 -4.22
N LYS A 21 -9.06 -9.89 -5.18
CA LYS A 21 -8.04 -8.84 -5.14
C LYS A 21 -8.34 -7.77 -6.18
N ILE A 22 -7.61 -6.66 -6.14
CA ILE A 22 -7.76 -5.56 -7.09
C ILE A 22 -6.44 -5.21 -7.74
N VAL A 23 -6.51 -4.68 -8.96
CA VAL A 23 -5.36 -4.10 -9.65
C VAL A 23 -5.36 -2.61 -9.36
N VAL A 24 -4.29 -2.13 -8.75
CA VAL A 24 -4.13 -0.71 -8.41
C VAL A 24 -3.60 0.06 -9.61
N ASP A 25 -2.63 -0.51 -10.31
CA ASP A 25 -2.01 0.16 -11.44
C ASP A 25 -1.22 -0.85 -12.29
N VAL A 26 -0.96 -0.48 -13.54
CA VAL A 26 -0.06 -1.21 -14.43
C VAL A 26 0.93 -0.17 -14.97
N LYS A 27 2.21 -0.38 -14.70
CA LYS A 27 3.28 0.55 -15.06
C LYS A 27 4.33 -0.14 -15.91
N LEU A 28 4.89 0.62 -16.86
CA LEU A 28 6.08 0.21 -17.57
C LEU A 28 7.25 0.91 -16.91
N ARG A 29 8.22 0.14 -16.40
CA ARG A 29 9.43 0.70 -15.82
C ARG A 29 10.65 0.09 -16.48
N LYS A 30 11.77 0.78 -16.37
CA LYS A 30 13.04 0.33 -16.90
C LYS A 30 14.04 0.20 -15.77
N GLU A 31 14.69 -0.95 -15.67
CA GLU A 31 15.67 -1.23 -14.64
C GLU A 31 16.83 -1.98 -15.26
N PHE A 32 18.04 -1.46 -15.06
CA PHE A 32 19.27 -2.03 -15.65
C PHE A 32 19.16 -2.33 -17.14
N GLY A 33 18.50 -1.43 -17.88
CA GLY A 33 18.31 -1.60 -19.33
C GLY A 33 17.20 -2.55 -19.72
N THR A 34 16.50 -3.15 -18.77
CA THR A 34 15.42 -4.10 -18.99
C THR A 34 14.07 -3.41 -18.82
N HIS A 35 13.13 -3.67 -19.75
CA HIS A 35 11.76 -3.19 -19.62
C HIS A 35 10.94 -4.17 -18.79
N ILE A 36 10.28 -3.67 -17.74
CA ILE A 36 9.46 -4.47 -16.85
C ILE A 36 8.05 -3.91 -16.84
N ILE A 37 7.07 -4.78 -17.13
CA ILE A 37 5.65 -4.47 -17.01
C ILE A 37 5.24 -4.85 -15.59
N SER A 38 4.99 -3.85 -14.77
CA SER A 38 4.70 -4.04 -13.36
C SER A 38 3.20 -3.91 -13.11
N VAL A 39 2.57 -4.99 -12.68
CA VAL A 39 1.16 -5.04 -12.30
C VAL A 39 1.10 -4.97 -10.79
N ILE A 40 0.53 -3.88 -10.27
CA ILE A 40 0.45 -3.64 -8.84
C ILE A 40 -0.93 -4.07 -8.35
N VAL A 41 -0.96 -5.01 -7.42
CA VAL A 41 -2.20 -5.57 -6.87
C VAL A 41 -2.31 -5.27 -5.38
N ASP A 42 -3.52 -5.34 -4.86
CA ASP A 42 -3.79 -5.08 -3.45
C ASP A 42 -4.98 -5.91 -2.98
N ASP A 43 -5.06 -6.12 -1.68
CA ASP A 43 -6.25 -6.65 -1.05
C ASP A 43 -7.13 -5.47 -0.62
N PRO A 44 -8.38 -5.39 -1.09
CA PRO A 44 -9.24 -4.23 -0.80
C PRO A 44 -9.65 -4.12 0.67
N THR A 45 -9.42 -5.17 1.46
CA THR A 45 -9.87 -5.23 2.85
C THR A 45 -8.72 -5.18 3.85
N THR A 46 -7.66 -5.97 3.62
CA THR A 46 -6.62 -6.21 4.64
C THR A 46 -5.31 -5.49 4.42
N PHE A 47 -5.05 -4.92 3.26
CA PHE A 47 -3.76 -4.36 2.83
C PHE A 47 -2.65 -5.40 2.71
N THR A 48 -2.92 -6.67 2.96
CA THR A 48 -1.88 -7.70 2.95
C THR A 48 -2.13 -8.71 1.85
N LEU A 49 -1.06 -9.10 1.19
CA LEU A 49 -1.05 -10.16 0.20
C LEU A 49 0.07 -11.12 0.55
N ASP A 50 -0.26 -12.41 0.58
CA ASP A 50 0.71 -13.46 0.76
C ASP A 50 1.61 -13.52 -0.48
N ILE A 51 2.90 -13.76 -0.27
CA ILE A 51 3.87 -13.93 -1.36
C ILE A 51 3.41 -15.02 -2.33
N ASP A 52 2.86 -16.11 -1.82
CA ASP A 52 2.38 -17.21 -2.66
C ASP A 52 1.18 -16.78 -3.51
N GLU A 53 0.28 -15.96 -2.98
CA GLU A 53 -0.84 -15.43 -3.75
C GLU A 53 -0.36 -14.54 -4.90
N VAL A 54 0.63 -13.69 -4.63
CA VAL A 54 1.22 -12.81 -5.64
C VAL A 54 1.92 -13.62 -6.72
N ALA A 55 2.70 -14.63 -6.33
CA ALA A 55 3.40 -15.51 -7.26
C ALA A 55 2.42 -16.28 -8.15
N ASN A 56 1.32 -16.77 -7.58
CA ASN A 56 0.28 -17.48 -8.33
C ASN A 56 -0.40 -16.58 -9.34
N MET A 57 -0.71 -15.34 -8.96
CA MET A 57 -1.28 -14.36 -9.88
C MET A 57 -0.32 -14.04 -11.02
N ASN A 58 0.97 -13.92 -10.72
CA ASN A 58 1.98 -13.69 -11.73
C ASN A 58 2.02 -14.82 -12.76
N GLN A 59 2.03 -16.06 -12.28
CA GLN A 59 2.08 -17.23 -13.17
C GLN A 59 0.81 -17.35 -14.02
N GLU A 60 -0.36 -17.18 -13.41
CA GLU A 60 -1.63 -17.23 -14.13
C GLU A 60 -1.72 -16.15 -15.19
N LEU A 61 -1.33 -14.92 -14.85
CA LEU A 61 -1.36 -13.81 -15.80
C LEU A 61 -0.37 -14.05 -16.93
N LEU A 62 0.83 -14.50 -16.62
CA LEU A 62 1.85 -14.78 -17.62
C LEU A 62 1.37 -15.85 -18.61
N ASP A 63 0.72 -16.91 -18.12
CA ASP A 63 0.17 -17.97 -18.98
C ASP A 63 -0.86 -17.43 -19.97
N ILE A 64 -1.62 -16.42 -19.58
CA ILE A 64 -2.66 -15.82 -20.42
C ILE A 64 -2.06 -14.85 -21.43
N VAL A 65 -1.12 -13.99 -21.02
CA VAL A 65 -0.66 -12.85 -21.80
C VAL A 65 0.75 -13.02 -22.40
N ASN A 66 1.35 -14.18 -22.25
CA ASN A 66 2.73 -14.40 -22.69
C ASN A 66 2.98 -13.97 -24.15
N ASP A 67 2.04 -14.24 -25.03
CA ASP A 67 2.16 -13.88 -26.46
C ASP A 67 1.96 -12.37 -26.70
N ASP A 68 1.40 -11.66 -25.76
CA ASP A 68 1.16 -10.21 -25.86
C ASP A 68 2.34 -9.39 -25.34
N ILE A 69 3.27 -10.02 -24.63
CA ILE A 69 4.44 -9.34 -24.06
C ILE A 69 5.50 -9.17 -25.16
N PRO A 70 5.95 -7.93 -25.43
CA PRO A 70 7.01 -7.70 -26.41
C PRO A 70 8.31 -8.41 -26.04
N ASP A 71 9.07 -8.81 -27.06
CA ASP A 71 10.36 -9.46 -26.85
C ASP A 71 11.28 -8.59 -26.01
N GLY A 72 11.94 -9.21 -25.04
CA GLY A 72 12.87 -8.51 -24.15
C GLY A 72 12.20 -7.79 -22.97
N TYR A 73 10.87 -7.87 -22.87
CA TYR A 73 10.13 -7.32 -21.76
C TYR A 73 9.81 -8.43 -20.74
N TYR A 74 9.69 -8.05 -19.50
CA TYR A 74 9.34 -8.96 -18.41
C TYR A 74 8.05 -8.52 -17.73
N LEU A 75 7.29 -9.49 -17.27
CA LEU A 75 6.07 -9.26 -16.48
C LEU A 75 6.37 -9.48 -15.00
N GLU A 76 5.92 -8.55 -14.18
CA GLU A 76 6.01 -8.64 -12.74
C GLU A 76 4.64 -8.34 -12.14
N VAL A 77 4.17 -9.20 -11.25
CA VAL A 77 3.02 -8.89 -10.39
C VAL A 77 3.58 -8.63 -8.99
N THR A 78 3.25 -7.50 -8.43
CA THR A 78 3.75 -7.09 -7.12
C THR A 78 2.63 -6.46 -6.31
N SER A 79 2.77 -6.47 -4.99
CA SER A 79 1.82 -5.81 -4.12
C SER A 79 2.31 -4.41 -3.76
N LEU A 80 1.40 -3.57 -3.27
CA LEU A 80 1.82 -2.35 -2.60
C LEU A 80 2.63 -2.75 -1.38
N GLY A 81 3.69 -2.02 -1.11
CA GLY A 81 4.58 -2.32 0.01
C GLY A 81 3.85 -2.29 1.35
N ILE A 82 4.41 -2.99 2.35
CA ILE A 82 3.87 -2.99 3.71
C ILE A 82 3.94 -1.62 4.38
N GLU A 83 4.75 -0.72 3.85
CA GLU A 83 4.88 0.66 4.32
C GLU A 83 4.18 1.65 3.38
N ARG A 84 3.05 1.24 2.81
CA ARG A 84 2.30 2.09 1.87
C ARG A 84 1.74 3.32 2.54
N GLU A 85 1.73 4.43 1.79
CA GLU A 85 1.12 5.67 2.25
C GLU A 85 -0.40 5.57 2.21
N LEU A 86 -1.04 6.11 3.24
CA LEU A 86 -2.50 6.18 3.33
C LEU A 86 -2.93 7.53 2.78
N CYS A 87 -3.78 7.55 1.78
CA CYS A 87 -4.07 8.76 1.00
C CYS A 87 -5.50 9.27 1.11
N ASN A 88 -6.44 8.43 1.50
CA ASN A 88 -7.87 8.79 1.53
C ASN A 88 -8.58 8.17 2.72
N GLU A 89 -9.83 8.56 2.92
CA GLU A 89 -10.63 8.13 4.06
C GLU A 89 -10.80 6.62 4.10
N ASN A 90 -11.00 5.97 2.97
CA ASN A 90 -11.11 4.53 2.90
C ASN A 90 -9.82 3.84 3.37
N ASP A 91 -8.67 4.37 2.99
CA ASP A 91 -7.37 3.86 3.45
C ASP A 91 -7.25 4.00 4.97
N TYR A 92 -7.65 5.14 5.52
CA TYR A 92 -7.58 5.38 6.96
C TYR A 92 -8.47 4.41 7.72
N GLN A 93 -9.69 4.19 7.26
CA GLN A 93 -10.62 3.27 7.93
C GLN A 93 -10.09 1.83 7.92
N ARG A 94 -9.50 1.39 6.82
CA ARG A 94 -8.91 0.05 6.74
C ARG A 94 -7.68 -0.10 7.63
N ALA A 95 -7.02 0.99 7.97
CA ALA A 95 -5.81 0.98 8.79
C ALA A 95 -6.09 0.92 10.29
N ILE A 96 -7.33 1.08 10.73
CA ILE A 96 -7.68 0.98 12.15
C ILE A 96 -7.27 -0.40 12.68
N GLY A 97 -6.55 -0.41 13.80
CA GLY A 97 -6.00 -1.62 14.38
C GLY A 97 -4.61 -1.99 13.87
N LYS A 98 -4.09 -1.26 12.90
CA LYS A 98 -2.77 -1.53 12.32
C LYS A 98 -1.73 -0.54 12.82
N TYR A 99 -0.47 -0.95 12.73
CA TYR A 99 0.66 -0.12 13.11
C TYR A 99 0.94 0.90 12.01
N VAL A 100 1.02 2.18 12.38
CA VAL A 100 1.21 3.28 11.43
C VAL A 100 2.34 4.21 11.87
N PHE A 101 2.89 4.93 10.89
CA PHE A 101 3.81 6.03 11.10
C PHE A 101 3.13 7.31 10.66
N ILE A 102 3.18 8.35 11.52
CA ILE A 102 2.64 9.67 11.21
C ILE A 102 3.75 10.70 11.35
N LYS A 103 3.89 11.52 10.31
CA LYS A 103 4.79 12.67 10.31
C LYS A 103 3.95 13.95 10.26
N THR A 104 4.29 14.92 11.09
CA THR A 104 3.58 16.19 11.17
C THR A 104 4.45 17.33 10.67
N TYR A 105 3.82 18.44 10.27
CA TYR A 105 4.52 19.64 9.81
C TYR A 105 5.28 20.33 10.93
N GLN A 106 4.78 20.21 12.15
CA GLN A 106 5.35 20.85 13.33
C GLN A 106 5.21 19.94 14.55
N LYS A 107 5.94 20.25 15.60
CA LYS A 107 5.82 19.52 16.87
C LYS A 107 4.41 19.68 17.44
N ILE A 108 3.82 18.59 17.89
CA ILE A 108 2.48 18.56 18.44
C ILE A 108 2.55 18.30 19.94
N GLU A 109 1.97 19.21 20.72
CA GLU A 109 1.95 19.08 22.17
C GLU A 109 1.26 17.79 22.63
N ALA A 110 0.11 17.47 22.04
CA ALA A 110 -0.63 16.24 22.35
C ALA A 110 0.15 14.97 21.99
N ALA A 111 1.17 15.09 21.16
CA ALA A 111 2.06 14.01 20.75
C ALA A 111 3.45 14.13 21.40
N TYR A 112 3.49 14.73 22.58
CA TYR A 112 4.72 14.86 23.38
C TYR A 112 5.85 15.59 22.62
N GLN A 113 5.49 16.61 21.84
CA GLN A 113 6.41 17.45 21.05
C GLN A 113 7.15 16.70 19.94
N LEU A 114 6.64 15.55 19.54
CA LEU A 114 7.23 14.76 18.45
C LEU A 114 6.64 15.13 17.12
N LYS A 115 7.44 15.09 16.06
CA LYS A 115 7.02 15.26 14.67
C LYS A 115 6.86 13.93 13.96
N GLU A 116 7.45 12.87 14.49
CA GLU A 116 7.42 11.53 13.90
C GLU A 116 6.97 10.56 14.97
N ILE A 117 5.86 9.88 14.71
CA ILE A 117 5.23 9.03 15.72
C ILE A 117 4.86 7.70 15.09
N TYR A 118 5.21 6.62 15.79
CA TYR A 118 4.76 5.27 15.46
C TYR A 118 3.72 4.84 16.49
N GLY A 119 2.69 4.15 16.05
CA GLY A 119 1.70 3.63 16.98
C GLY A 119 0.64 2.79 16.30
N ASP A 120 -0.16 2.11 17.11
CA ASP A 120 -1.31 1.37 16.62
C ASP A 120 -2.49 2.34 16.47
N LEU A 121 -3.04 2.42 15.28
CA LEU A 121 -4.17 3.32 15.00
C LEU A 121 -5.42 2.77 15.69
N GLN A 122 -5.95 3.52 16.65
CA GLN A 122 -7.09 3.09 17.47
C GLN A 122 -8.41 3.61 16.90
N GLU A 123 -8.43 4.87 16.52
CA GLU A 123 -9.65 5.54 16.11
C GLU A 123 -9.33 6.67 15.13
N ILE A 124 -10.27 6.97 14.27
CA ILE A 124 -10.21 8.11 13.37
C ILE A 124 -11.48 8.92 13.57
N THR A 125 -11.34 10.19 13.91
CA THR A 125 -12.45 11.13 13.98
C THR A 125 -12.42 12.07 12.78
N GLU A 126 -13.37 12.96 12.68
CA GLU A 126 -13.38 13.97 11.61
C GLU A 126 -12.18 14.91 11.68
N THR A 127 -11.62 15.10 12.88
CA THR A 127 -10.54 16.06 13.12
C THR A 127 -9.21 15.44 13.52
N ASP A 128 -9.19 14.20 13.99
CA ASP A 128 -8.00 13.62 14.61
C ASP A 128 -7.76 12.15 14.26
N PHE A 129 -6.48 11.75 14.35
CA PHE A 129 -6.08 10.35 14.41
C PHE A 129 -5.71 10.05 15.87
N VAL A 130 -6.21 8.95 16.40
CA VAL A 130 -5.92 8.51 17.76
C VAL A 130 -5.06 7.25 17.73
N LEU A 131 -3.86 7.31 18.29
CA LEU A 131 -2.90 6.22 18.31
C LEU A 131 -2.59 5.75 19.72
N GLU A 132 -2.27 4.47 19.86
CA GLU A 132 -1.60 3.95 21.04
C GLU A 132 -0.13 3.81 20.70
N SER A 133 0.70 4.65 21.31
CA SER A 133 2.12 4.76 20.99
C SER A 133 3.00 4.50 22.22
N MET A 134 4.22 4.02 22.00
CA MET A 134 5.21 3.87 23.07
C MET A 134 5.98 5.18 23.23
N ILE A 135 5.75 5.87 24.33
CA ILE A 135 6.44 7.11 24.67
C ILE A 135 7.20 6.87 25.99
N ASN A 136 8.52 7.04 25.94
CA ASN A 136 9.37 6.81 27.11
C ASN A 136 9.12 5.45 27.78
N GLN A 137 9.03 4.40 26.93
CA GLN A 137 8.83 3.01 27.36
C GLN A 137 7.46 2.73 27.98
N ARG A 138 6.49 3.63 27.80
CA ARG A 138 5.12 3.45 28.27
C ARG A 138 4.14 3.62 27.14
N LYS A 139 3.07 2.84 27.16
CA LYS A 139 1.97 3.00 26.22
C LYS A 139 1.18 4.25 26.56
N LYS A 140 1.01 5.13 25.60
CA LYS A 140 0.25 6.36 25.74
C LYS A 140 -0.72 6.49 24.58
N ILE A 141 -1.88 7.07 24.86
CA ILE A 141 -2.83 7.44 23.81
C ILE A 141 -2.44 8.84 23.31
N VAL A 142 -2.21 8.94 22.03
CA VAL A 142 -1.79 10.18 21.38
C VAL A 142 -2.85 10.58 20.36
N THR A 143 -3.31 11.83 20.45
CA THR A 143 -4.28 12.40 19.53
C THR A 143 -3.58 13.40 18.63
N ILE A 144 -3.64 13.19 17.30
CA ILE A 144 -2.94 14.02 16.34
C ILE A 144 -3.96 14.68 15.42
N PRO A 145 -4.00 16.03 15.36
CA PRO A 145 -4.89 16.73 14.43
C PRO A 145 -4.58 16.35 12.97
N ARG A 146 -5.61 15.99 12.21
CA ARG A 146 -5.45 15.56 10.82
C ARG A 146 -4.85 16.64 9.94
N ASP A 147 -5.18 17.90 10.21
CA ASP A 147 -4.66 19.06 9.45
C ASP A 147 -3.17 19.33 9.69
N LYS A 148 -2.58 18.73 10.72
CA LYS A 148 -1.14 18.84 11.02
C LYS A 148 -0.32 17.70 10.43
N VAL A 149 -0.96 16.68 9.89
CA VAL A 149 -0.29 15.50 9.34
C VAL A 149 0.26 15.81 7.94
N SER A 150 1.57 15.65 7.76
CA SER A 150 2.18 15.77 6.43
C SER A 150 2.20 14.43 5.71
N LYS A 151 2.28 13.32 6.48
CA LYS A 151 2.32 11.98 5.91
C LYS A 151 1.81 10.97 6.93
N ILE A 152 1.03 10.02 6.47
CA ILE A 152 0.67 8.84 7.25
C ILE A 152 0.85 7.60 6.37
N ARG A 153 1.50 6.57 6.89
CA ARG A 153 1.71 5.31 6.18
C ARG A 153 1.64 4.12 7.12
N LEU A 154 1.39 2.95 6.57
CA LEU A 154 1.54 1.72 7.31
C LEU A 154 3.01 1.54 7.69
N ALA A 155 3.27 0.90 8.81
CA ALA A 155 4.61 0.66 9.30
C ALA A 155 4.75 -0.78 9.80
N VAL A 156 5.99 -1.22 9.93
CA VAL A 156 6.31 -2.55 10.47
C VAL A 156 6.73 -2.39 11.92
N LYS A 157 6.13 -3.21 12.77
CA LYS A 157 6.46 -3.23 14.19
C LYS A 157 7.60 -4.23 14.42
N PHE A 158 8.68 -3.74 14.98
CA PHE A 158 9.85 -4.54 15.29
C PHE A 158 9.91 -4.95 16.75
#